data_908972278a40e274da65338e6112582b
#
_entry.id   908972278a40e274da65338e6112582b
#
_cell.length_a   1.000
_cell.length_b   1.000
_cell.length_c   1.000
_cell.angle_alpha   90.00
_cell.angle_beta   90.00
_cell.angle_gamma   90.00
#
_symmetry.space_group_name_H-M   'P 1'
#
loop_
_entity.id
_entity.type
_entity.pdbx_description
1 polymer ?
#
loop_
_entity_poly.entity_id
_entity_poly.type
_entity_poly.pdbx_seq_one_letter_code
_entity_poly.pdbx_strand_id
1 'polypeptide(L)'
;QTVAECSGAKVLLALKGFACFSAFPLIRKYLKGTSSSGLHEALLAQESFGGEVHVYSPAYKPEEIQALSRFARSLVFNSAQQLNNGLTALEGHRRPELGLRVNPEYSEVEVDLYDPCAPSSRLGTTRAALDHAITNLPPDLLKEIDGLHFHALCEQDADALKHTAEAFEAKFDDLIPRLKWLNFGGGHHITRPGYDLEKLIRVIKSFRERYDVEVYLEPSE
;
A
#
# COMPACT_ATOMS: atom_id res chain seq x y z
N GLN A 1 17.14 -6.73 -0.91
CA GLN A 1 18.09 -6.11 0.03
C GLN A 1 18.62 -4.79 -0.51
N THR A 2 19.29 -4.76 -1.67
CA THR A 2 19.91 -3.56 -2.26
C THR A 2 18.96 -2.37 -2.35
N VAL A 3 17.72 -2.57 -2.80
CA VAL A 3 16.72 -1.49 -2.89
C VAL A 3 16.46 -0.89 -1.51
N ALA A 4 16.20 -1.72 -0.50
CA ALA A 4 15.94 -1.24 0.87
C ALA A 4 17.13 -0.47 1.45
N GLU A 5 18.35 -0.99 1.32
CA GLU A 5 19.56 -0.36 1.84
C GLU A 5 19.91 0.95 1.14
N CYS A 6 19.76 0.99 -0.19
CA CYS A 6 20.14 2.17 -0.98
C CYS A 6 19.07 3.26 -0.99
N SER A 7 17.79 2.91 -0.94
CA SER A 7 16.68 3.89 -0.96
C SER A 7 16.15 4.23 0.43
N GLY A 8 16.38 3.35 1.41
CA GLY A 8 15.74 3.39 2.72
C GLY A 8 14.24 3.00 2.70
N ALA A 9 13.74 2.45 1.58
CA ALA A 9 12.40 1.90 1.54
C ALA A 9 12.27 0.65 2.42
N LYS A 10 11.08 0.42 2.93
CA LYS A 10 10.70 -0.82 3.59
C LYS A 10 10.05 -1.75 2.56
N VAL A 11 10.62 -2.93 2.38
CA VAL A 11 10.10 -3.92 1.44
C VAL A 11 9.30 -4.97 2.20
N LEU A 12 8.09 -5.25 1.74
CA LEU A 12 7.15 -6.21 2.30
C LEU A 12 6.98 -7.40 1.37
N LEU A 13 6.83 -8.59 1.93
CA LEU A 13 6.44 -9.78 1.15
C LEU A 13 4.94 -9.74 0.88
N ALA A 14 4.53 -9.71 -0.38
CA ALA A 14 3.12 -9.82 -0.75
C ALA A 14 2.65 -11.28 -0.71
N LEU A 15 1.88 -11.64 0.34
CA LEU A 15 1.48 -13.02 0.57
C LEU A 15 0.55 -13.58 -0.50
N LYS A 16 -0.22 -12.75 -1.18
CA LYS A 16 -1.06 -13.17 -2.32
C LYS A 16 -0.23 -13.76 -3.47
N GLY A 17 1.03 -13.36 -3.62
CA GLY A 17 1.95 -13.87 -4.65
C GLY A 17 2.82 -15.01 -4.13
N PHE A 18 3.25 -14.94 -2.87
CA PHE A 18 4.12 -15.95 -2.28
C PHE A 18 3.84 -16.15 -0.79
N ALA A 19 3.19 -17.26 -0.43
CA ALA A 19 2.85 -17.61 0.95
C ALA A 19 3.51 -18.92 1.43
N CYS A 20 4.67 -19.30 0.85
CA CYS A 20 5.40 -20.48 1.28
C CYS A 20 6.06 -20.24 2.63
N PHE A 21 5.34 -20.58 3.72
CA PHE A 21 5.77 -20.31 5.09
C PHE A 21 7.10 -20.98 5.49
N SER A 22 7.47 -22.10 4.89
CA SER A 22 8.77 -22.74 5.13
C SER A 22 9.98 -21.89 4.65
N ALA A 23 9.76 -20.95 3.73
CA ALA A 23 10.78 -19.99 3.28
C ALA A 23 10.84 -18.72 4.15
N PHE A 24 9.85 -18.44 4.99
CA PHE A 24 9.76 -17.22 5.78
C PHE A 24 10.99 -16.97 6.68
N PRO A 25 11.61 -17.95 7.34
CA PRO A 25 12.82 -17.73 8.13
C PRO A 25 14.00 -17.17 7.34
N LEU A 26 14.07 -17.46 6.04
CA LEU A 26 15.07 -16.89 5.14
C LEU A 26 14.67 -15.47 4.71
N ILE A 27 13.45 -15.30 4.23
CA ILE A 27 12.94 -14.04 3.64
C ILE A 27 12.92 -12.92 4.68
N ARG A 28 12.50 -13.19 5.91
CA ARG A 28 12.44 -12.20 6.99
C ARG A 28 13.78 -11.58 7.40
N LYS A 29 14.90 -12.16 6.95
CA LYS A 29 16.23 -11.56 7.15
C LYS A 29 16.44 -10.32 6.31
N TYR A 30 15.68 -10.18 5.24
CA TYR A 30 15.84 -9.13 4.23
C TYR A 30 14.63 -8.20 4.12
N LEU A 31 13.42 -8.72 4.40
CA LEU A 31 12.18 -7.96 4.27
C LEU A 31 11.66 -7.52 5.65
N LYS A 32 11.05 -6.34 5.68
CA LYS A 32 10.60 -5.69 6.92
C LYS A 32 9.35 -6.35 7.52
N GLY A 33 8.52 -6.93 6.67
CA GLY A 33 7.25 -7.52 7.05
C GLY A 33 6.53 -8.09 5.84
N THR A 34 5.21 -8.14 5.94
CA THR A 34 4.32 -8.70 4.92
C THR A 34 3.21 -7.73 4.52
N SER A 35 2.74 -7.85 3.29
CA SER A 35 1.47 -7.30 2.82
C SER A 35 0.47 -8.43 2.63
N SER A 36 -0.69 -8.30 3.27
CA SER A 36 -1.75 -9.31 3.33
C SER A 36 -3.04 -8.80 2.70
N SER A 37 -3.75 -9.67 1.98
CA SER A 37 -5.00 -9.32 1.29
C SER A 37 -6.26 -9.53 2.16
N GLY A 38 -6.10 -9.92 3.42
CA GLY A 38 -7.18 -10.14 4.36
C GLY A 38 -6.71 -10.82 5.66
N LEU A 39 -7.69 -11.13 6.52
CA LEU A 39 -7.44 -11.64 7.87
C LEU A 39 -6.59 -12.92 7.90
N HIS A 40 -6.87 -13.89 7.02
CA HIS A 40 -6.19 -15.20 7.07
C HIS A 40 -4.71 -15.10 6.68
N GLU A 41 -4.37 -14.31 5.66
CA GLU A 41 -2.97 -14.03 5.31
C GLU A 41 -2.27 -13.24 6.44
N ALA A 42 -2.96 -12.30 7.06
CA ALA A 42 -2.41 -11.52 8.17
C ALA A 42 -2.14 -12.39 9.40
N LEU A 43 -3.01 -13.37 9.71
CA LEU A 43 -2.75 -14.36 10.76
C LEU A 43 -1.55 -15.24 10.45
N LEU A 44 -1.43 -15.74 9.21
CA LEU A 44 -0.25 -16.49 8.77
C LEU A 44 1.03 -15.65 8.93
N ALA A 45 0.96 -14.37 8.54
CA ALA A 45 2.08 -13.44 8.71
C ALA A 45 2.48 -13.29 10.17
N GLN A 46 1.52 -13.05 11.05
CA GLN A 46 1.77 -12.89 12.48
C GLN A 46 2.37 -14.15 13.10
N GLU A 47 1.83 -15.32 12.78
CA GLU A 47 2.24 -16.58 13.38
C GLU A 47 3.59 -17.11 12.85
N SER A 48 3.85 -16.91 11.55
CA SER A 48 4.95 -17.62 10.88
C SER A 48 6.04 -16.72 10.33
N PHE A 49 5.72 -15.46 9.93
CA PHE A 49 6.71 -14.55 9.39
C PHE A 49 7.35 -13.68 10.49
N GLY A 50 6.54 -13.01 11.30
CA GLY A 50 6.97 -11.96 12.21
C GLY A 50 7.30 -10.65 11.49
N GLY A 51 7.61 -9.59 12.24
CA GLY A 51 7.83 -8.25 11.69
C GLY A 51 6.53 -7.47 11.51
N GLU A 52 6.54 -6.49 10.60
CA GLU A 52 5.37 -5.65 10.36
C GLU A 52 4.32 -6.41 9.53
N VAL A 53 3.05 -6.31 9.93
CA VAL A 53 1.92 -6.88 9.17
C VAL A 53 1.06 -5.74 8.64
N HIS A 54 1.10 -5.55 7.33
CA HIS A 54 0.28 -4.57 6.61
C HIS A 54 -0.87 -5.28 5.92
N VAL A 55 -2.06 -4.69 5.96
CA VAL A 55 -3.24 -5.33 5.39
C VAL A 55 -3.99 -4.35 4.50
N TYR A 56 -4.26 -4.76 3.27
CA TYR A 56 -5.19 -4.11 2.37
C TYR A 56 -6.26 -5.10 1.92
N SER A 57 -7.52 -4.74 2.09
CA SER A 57 -8.64 -5.47 1.50
C SER A 57 -9.62 -4.51 0.85
N PRO A 58 -10.20 -4.85 -0.32
CA PRO A 58 -11.24 -4.03 -0.95
C PRO A 58 -12.49 -3.86 -0.09
N ALA A 59 -12.72 -4.77 0.86
CA ALA A 59 -13.78 -4.72 1.84
C ALA A 59 -13.38 -5.47 3.11
N TYR A 60 -13.74 -4.91 4.27
CA TYR A 60 -13.57 -5.54 5.57
C TYR A 60 -14.92 -5.71 6.24
N LYS A 61 -15.06 -6.80 6.99
CA LYS A 61 -16.11 -6.92 8.00
C LYS A 61 -15.65 -6.26 9.30
N PRO A 62 -16.57 -5.71 10.12
CA PRO A 62 -16.19 -5.09 11.40
C PRO A 62 -15.36 -6.02 12.30
N GLU A 63 -15.73 -7.30 12.39
CA GLU A 63 -15.03 -8.30 13.20
C GLU A 63 -13.60 -8.57 12.70
N GLU A 64 -13.37 -8.49 11.38
CA GLU A 64 -12.03 -8.61 10.80
C GLU A 64 -11.16 -7.42 11.18
N ILE A 65 -11.70 -6.19 11.13
CA ILE A 65 -11.00 -4.97 11.56
C ILE A 65 -10.61 -5.10 13.03
N GLN A 66 -11.53 -5.53 13.90
CA GLN A 66 -11.26 -5.72 15.32
C GLN A 66 -10.21 -6.81 15.58
N ALA A 67 -10.24 -7.91 14.84
CA ALA A 67 -9.23 -8.95 14.94
C ALA A 67 -7.85 -8.45 14.49
N LEU A 68 -7.79 -7.81 13.33
CA LEU A 68 -6.57 -7.24 12.74
C LEU A 68 -5.99 -6.12 13.61
N SER A 69 -6.84 -5.31 14.25
CA SER A 69 -6.38 -4.21 15.09
C SER A 69 -5.43 -4.65 16.19
N ARG A 70 -5.52 -5.90 16.64
CA ARG A 70 -4.71 -6.43 17.76
C ARG A 70 -3.23 -6.51 17.40
N PHE A 71 -2.87 -6.72 16.14
CA PHE A 71 -1.50 -7.01 15.73
C PHE A 71 -1.03 -6.31 14.45
N ALA A 72 -1.94 -5.94 13.53
CA ALA A 72 -1.55 -5.30 12.28
C ALA A 72 -0.83 -3.95 12.54
N ARG A 73 0.21 -3.67 11.77
CA ARG A 73 0.90 -2.37 11.76
C ARG A 73 0.00 -1.33 11.11
N SER A 74 -0.56 -1.66 9.95
CA SER A 74 -1.47 -0.77 9.22
C SER A 74 -2.65 -1.52 8.62
N LEU A 75 -3.79 -0.81 8.51
CA LEU A 75 -4.98 -1.22 7.76
C LEU A 75 -5.24 -0.19 6.66
N VAL A 76 -5.29 -0.65 5.41
CA VAL A 76 -5.53 0.19 4.24
C VAL A 76 -6.97 -0.04 3.76
N PHE A 77 -7.76 1.03 3.72
CA PHE A 77 -9.14 1.01 3.26
C PHE A 77 -9.25 1.38 1.79
N ASN A 78 -10.26 0.87 1.12
CA ASN A 78 -10.45 1.09 -0.31
C ASN A 78 -11.19 2.39 -0.66
N SER A 79 -11.86 3.01 0.30
CA SER A 79 -12.59 4.26 0.13
C SER A 79 -12.72 5.04 1.44
N ALA A 80 -13.02 6.34 1.34
CA ALA A 80 -13.28 7.19 2.50
C ALA A 80 -14.46 6.68 3.34
N GLN A 81 -15.51 6.15 2.71
CA GLN A 81 -16.64 5.56 3.44
C GLN A 81 -16.23 4.33 4.25
N GLN A 82 -15.38 3.47 3.66
CA GLN A 82 -14.88 2.30 4.41
C GLN A 82 -13.95 2.71 5.55
N LEU A 83 -13.13 3.74 5.38
CA LEU A 83 -12.32 4.30 6.46
C LEU A 83 -13.22 4.79 7.61
N ASN A 84 -14.27 5.55 7.30
CA ASN A 84 -15.22 6.03 8.32
C ASN A 84 -15.90 4.86 9.08
N ASN A 85 -16.36 3.84 8.36
CA ASN A 85 -16.92 2.64 8.99
C ASN A 85 -15.87 1.87 9.81
N GLY A 86 -14.64 1.85 9.34
CA GLY A 86 -13.50 1.24 10.02
C GLY A 86 -13.15 1.92 11.33
N LEU A 87 -13.22 3.25 11.39
CA LEU A 87 -13.04 4.00 12.64
C LEU A 87 -14.09 3.62 13.69
N THR A 88 -15.36 3.50 13.28
CA THR A 88 -16.42 3.02 14.18
C THR A 88 -16.15 1.61 14.68
N ALA A 89 -15.68 0.70 13.80
CA ALA A 89 -15.34 -0.67 14.19
C ALA A 89 -14.13 -0.75 15.15
N LEU A 90 -13.28 0.27 15.14
CA LEU A 90 -12.09 0.38 16.00
C LEU A 90 -12.38 1.03 17.37
N GLU A 91 -13.59 1.53 17.62
CA GLU A 91 -13.94 2.12 18.92
C GLU A 91 -13.72 1.10 20.06
N GLY A 92 -12.95 1.50 21.06
CA GLY A 92 -12.58 0.63 22.19
C GLY A 92 -11.49 -0.43 21.87
N HIS A 93 -10.93 -0.42 20.68
CA HIS A 93 -9.83 -1.29 20.26
C HIS A 93 -8.52 -0.53 20.02
N ARG A 94 -7.39 -1.26 19.91
CA ARG A 94 -6.13 -0.66 19.49
C ARG A 94 -6.29 -0.06 18.08
N ARG A 95 -5.82 1.14 17.88
CA ARG A 95 -5.81 1.78 16.56
C ARG A 95 -4.47 1.47 15.84
N PRO A 96 -4.46 0.67 14.78
CA PRO A 96 -3.30 0.58 13.88
C PRO A 96 -3.14 1.88 13.08
N GLU A 97 -2.08 2.00 12.32
CA GLU A 97 -2.00 3.07 11.32
C GLU A 97 -3.05 2.84 10.24
N LEU A 98 -3.73 3.90 9.82
CA LEU A 98 -4.81 3.81 8.84
C LEU A 98 -4.35 4.39 7.51
N GLY A 99 -4.58 3.64 6.45
CA GLY A 99 -4.27 4.05 5.09
C GLY A 99 -5.50 4.10 4.20
N LEU A 100 -5.37 4.85 3.12
CA LEU A 100 -6.34 4.87 2.05
C LEU A 100 -5.67 4.43 0.76
N ARG A 101 -6.26 3.43 0.08
CA ARG A 101 -5.84 3.10 -1.28
C ARG A 101 -6.44 4.10 -2.24
N VAL A 102 -5.58 4.74 -3.02
CA VAL A 102 -5.97 5.70 -4.04
C VAL A 102 -5.68 5.14 -5.43
N ASN A 103 -6.47 5.60 -6.40
CA ASN A 103 -6.27 5.30 -7.80
C ASN A 103 -5.65 6.53 -8.48
N PRO A 104 -4.39 6.45 -8.94
CA PRO A 104 -3.75 7.55 -9.67
C PRO A 104 -4.37 7.82 -11.04
N GLU A 105 -5.29 6.94 -11.50
CA GLU A 105 -5.92 7.01 -12.84
C GLU A 105 -4.87 7.08 -13.96
N TYR A 106 -3.77 6.38 -13.75
CA TYR A 106 -2.68 6.18 -14.68
C TYR A 106 -2.15 4.75 -14.54
N SER A 107 -1.99 4.08 -15.66
CA SER A 107 -1.38 2.75 -15.74
C SER A 107 -0.80 2.54 -17.14
N GLU A 108 0.26 1.75 -17.22
CA GLU A 108 0.86 1.27 -18.47
C GLU A 108 0.56 -0.21 -18.72
N VAL A 109 -0.42 -0.76 -18.00
CA VAL A 109 -0.87 -2.16 -18.20
C VAL A 109 -1.69 -2.23 -19.49
N GLU A 110 -1.23 -3.04 -20.44
CA GLU A 110 -1.83 -3.14 -21.79
C GLU A 110 -3.21 -3.82 -21.79
N VAL A 111 -3.47 -4.70 -20.83
CA VAL A 111 -4.70 -5.51 -20.77
C VAL A 111 -5.61 -4.96 -19.68
N ASP A 112 -6.74 -4.37 -20.07
CA ASP A 112 -7.73 -3.76 -19.16
C ASP A 112 -8.13 -4.66 -17.98
N LEU A 113 -8.21 -5.97 -18.21
CA LEU A 113 -8.56 -6.95 -17.18
C LEU A 113 -7.56 -6.96 -16.01
N TYR A 114 -6.32 -6.67 -16.28
CA TYR A 114 -5.22 -6.65 -15.29
C TYR A 114 -4.87 -5.23 -14.86
N ASP A 115 -5.49 -4.20 -15.46
CA ASP A 115 -5.25 -2.81 -15.10
C ASP A 115 -6.03 -2.41 -13.84
N PRO A 116 -5.34 -2.21 -12.70
CA PRO A 116 -6.00 -1.79 -11.47
C PRO A 116 -6.51 -0.35 -11.52
N CYS A 117 -6.10 0.43 -12.52
CA CYS A 117 -6.50 1.82 -12.72
C CYS A 117 -7.52 2.00 -13.84
N ALA A 118 -7.98 0.92 -14.48
CA ALA A 118 -9.03 0.98 -15.51
C ALA A 118 -10.28 1.74 -15.02
N PRO A 119 -11.02 2.43 -15.90
CA PRO A 119 -12.19 3.24 -15.50
C PRO A 119 -13.25 2.46 -14.73
N SER A 120 -13.36 1.15 -14.96
CA SER A 120 -14.29 0.25 -14.26
C SER A 120 -13.69 -0.42 -13.01
N SER A 121 -12.43 -0.11 -12.66
CA SER A 121 -11.77 -0.71 -11.50
C SER A 121 -12.44 -0.30 -10.19
N ARG A 122 -12.68 -1.31 -9.34
CA ARG A 122 -13.17 -1.11 -7.97
C ARG A 122 -12.05 -0.84 -6.96
N LEU A 123 -10.79 -0.83 -7.40
CA LEU A 123 -9.62 -0.80 -6.52
C LEU A 123 -9.09 0.62 -6.32
N GLY A 124 -9.21 1.09 -5.08
CA GLY A 124 -8.79 2.43 -4.69
C GLY A 124 -9.80 3.51 -5.06
N THR A 125 -9.70 4.65 -4.40
CA THR A 125 -10.54 5.82 -4.67
C THR A 125 -9.83 6.78 -5.61
N THR A 126 -10.52 7.29 -6.63
CA THR A 126 -10.02 8.39 -7.46
C THR A 126 -10.05 9.70 -6.68
N ARG A 127 -9.32 10.72 -7.14
CA ARG A 127 -9.36 12.04 -6.49
C ARG A 127 -10.77 12.62 -6.47
N ALA A 128 -11.47 12.58 -7.59
CA ALA A 128 -12.83 13.08 -7.67
C ALA A 128 -13.82 12.33 -6.75
N ALA A 129 -13.68 10.99 -6.64
CA ALA A 129 -14.50 10.20 -5.73
C ALA A 129 -14.19 10.52 -4.25
N LEU A 130 -12.93 10.77 -3.90
CA LEU A 130 -12.53 11.19 -2.57
C LEU A 130 -13.13 12.56 -2.23
N ASP A 131 -12.95 13.56 -3.09
CA ASP A 131 -13.47 14.91 -2.90
C ASP A 131 -14.99 14.92 -2.74
N HIS A 132 -15.70 14.13 -3.54
CA HIS A 132 -17.15 13.97 -3.39
C HIS A 132 -17.51 13.30 -2.05
N ALA A 133 -16.82 12.23 -1.66
CA ALA A 133 -17.13 11.48 -0.45
C ALA A 133 -16.96 12.33 0.82
N ILE A 134 -15.91 13.12 0.92
CA ILE A 134 -15.62 13.94 2.10
C ILE A 134 -16.63 15.05 2.33
N THR A 135 -17.42 15.45 1.32
CA THR A 135 -18.50 16.43 1.50
C THR A 135 -19.64 15.89 2.37
N ASN A 136 -19.77 14.56 2.47
CA ASN A 136 -20.82 13.86 3.21
C ASN A 136 -20.32 13.06 4.40
N LEU A 137 -19.04 13.15 4.73
CA LEU A 137 -18.37 12.45 5.81
C LEU A 137 -17.86 13.45 6.86
N PRO A 138 -17.47 13.00 8.06
CA PRO A 138 -16.92 13.88 9.08
C PRO A 138 -15.77 14.74 8.54
N PRO A 139 -15.75 16.05 8.79
CA PRO A 139 -14.77 16.98 8.20
C PRO A 139 -13.32 16.64 8.56
N ASP A 140 -13.12 15.97 9.70
CA ASP A 140 -11.80 15.58 10.18
C ASP A 140 -11.36 14.18 9.71
N LEU A 141 -12.19 13.49 8.90
CA LEU A 141 -11.91 12.12 8.45
C LEU A 141 -10.53 11.98 7.81
N LEU A 142 -10.14 12.95 6.98
CA LEU A 142 -8.83 12.91 6.32
C LEU A 142 -7.66 13.06 7.30
N LYS A 143 -7.86 13.60 8.51
CA LYS A 143 -6.82 13.68 9.55
C LYS A 143 -6.52 12.30 10.15
N GLU A 144 -7.44 11.35 9.99
CA GLU A 144 -7.29 9.98 10.46
C GLU A 144 -6.41 9.11 9.53
N ILE A 145 -6.01 9.63 8.36
CA ILE A 145 -5.18 8.91 7.42
C ILE A 145 -3.71 9.10 7.78
N ASP A 146 -3.03 7.98 8.08
CA ASP A 146 -1.60 7.94 8.36
C ASP A 146 -0.76 7.71 7.09
N GLY A 147 -1.36 7.16 6.01
CA GLY A 147 -0.66 6.93 4.77
C GLY A 147 -1.55 6.71 3.55
N LEU A 148 -0.96 6.82 2.37
CA LEU A 148 -1.61 6.50 1.10
C LEU A 148 -0.93 5.30 0.43
N HIS A 149 -1.74 4.49 -0.24
CA HIS A 149 -1.32 3.31 -0.97
C HIS A 149 -1.86 3.38 -2.40
N PHE A 150 -1.00 3.18 -3.38
CA PHE A 150 -1.43 2.85 -4.74
C PHE A 150 -0.78 1.53 -5.21
N HIS A 151 -1.46 0.82 -6.09
CA HIS A 151 -0.95 -0.39 -6.71
C HIS A 151 -1.49 -0.41 -8.14
N ALA A 152 -0.67 0.02 -9.07
CA ALA A 152 -1.05 0.26 -10.46
C ALA A 152 -0.22 -0.55 -11.47
N LEU A 153 0.86 -1.18 -11.03
CA LEU A 153 1.75 -1.96 -11.87
C LEU A 153 1.36 -3.44 -11.92
N CYS A 154 1.62 -4.07 -13.07
CA CYS A 154 1.55 -5.51 -13.28
C CYS A 154 2.70 -5.93 -14.18
N GLU A 155 3.72 -6.59 -13.62
CA GLU A 155 4.90 -7.09 -14.34
C GLU A 155 5.68 -5.99 -15.12
N GLN A 156 5.81 -4.81 -14.52
CA GLN A 156 6.40 -3.64 -15.17
C GLN A 156 7.72 -3.22 -14.55
N ASP A 157 8.38 -2.25 -15.18
CA ASP A 157 9.70 -1.75 -14.82
C ASP A 157 9.66 -0.45 -14.00
N ALA A 158 10.83 0.15 -13.78
CA ALA A 158 10.98 1.37 -12.99
C ALA A 158 10.44 2.63 -13.71
N ASP A 159 10.30 2.63 -15.03
CA ASP A 159 9.71 3.76 -15.78
C ASP A 159 8.21 3.82 -15.51
N ALA A 160 7.52 2.70 -15.57
CA ALA A 160 6.10 2.64 -15.25
C ALA A 160 5.82 3.10 -13.81
N LEU A 161 6.67 2.71 -12.83
CA LEU A 161 6.55 3.25 -11.48
C LEU A 161 6.74 4.76 -11.43
N LYS A 162 7.78 5.28 -12.09
CA LYS A 162 8.06 6.72 -12.10
C LYS A 162 6.85 7.51 -12.60
N HIS A 163 6.29 7.14 -13.75
CA HIS A 163 5.15 7.83 -14.32
C HIS A 163 3.88 7.69 -13.44
N THR A 164 3.67 6.50 -12.87
CA THR A 164 2.56 6.30 -11.92
C THR A 164 2.72 7.15 -10.67
N ALA A 165 3.93 7.25 -10.12
CA ALA A 165 4.21 8.08 -8.95
C ALA A 165 4.05 9.57 -9.24
N GLU A 166 4.42 10.03 -10.43
CA GLU A 166 4.17 11.40 -10.90
C GLU A 166 2.68 11.70 -11.03
N ALA A 167 1.90 10.77 -11.60
CA ALA A 167 0.45 10.90 -11.69
C ALA A 167 -0.24 10.87 -10.32
N PHE A 168 0.24 10.03 -9.40
CA PHE A 168 -0.20 10.00 -8.01
C PHE A 168 0.08 11.34 -7.31
N GLU A 169 1.31 11.84 -7.41
CA GLU A 169 1.70 13.11 -6.80
C GLU A 169 0.84 14.26 -7.34
N ALA A 170 0.66 14.37 -8.66
CA ALA A 170 -0.14 15.42 -9.27
C ALA A 170 -1.60 15.50 -8.78
N LYS A 171 -2.14 14.40 -8.25
CA LYS A 171 -3.54 14.31 -7.77
C LYS A 171 -3.68 14.39 -6.25
N PHE A 172 -2.65 14.02 -5.50
CA PHE A 172 -2.75 13.85 -4.05
C PHE A 172 -1.66 14.59 -3.25
N ASP A 173 -0.90 15.49 -3.88
CA ASP A 173 0.21 16.23 -3.28
C ASP A 173 -0.20 17.03 -2.04
N ASP A 174 -1.42 17.57 -2.02
CA ASP A 174 -2.01 18.29 -0.89
C ASP A 174 -2.20 17.41 0.37
N LEU A 175 -2.29 16.09 0.19
CA LEU A 175 -2.43 15.13 1.29
C LEU A 175 -1.09 14.66 1.84
N ILE A 176 -0.07 14.50 0.98
CA ILE A 176 1.20 13.86 1.31
C ILE A 176 1.94 14.50 2.51
N PRO A 177 2.05 15.84 2.63
CA PRO A 177 2.89 16.46 3.68
C PRO A 177 2.48 16.14 5.13
N ARG A 178 1.29 15.60 5.34
CA ARG A 178 0.80 15.21 6.69
C ARG A 178 0.87 13.71 6.96
N LEU A 179 1.28 12.93 5.97
CA LEU A 179 1.31 11.47 6.08
C LEU A 179 2.61 10.99 6.73
N LYS A 180 2.55 9.81 7.32
CA LYS A 180 3.71 9.12 7.87
C LYS A 180 4.39 8.26 6.82
N TRP A 181 3.60 7.71 5.87
CA TRP A 181 4.10 6.77 4.90
C TRP A 181 3.32 6.80 3.58
N LEU A 182 4.01 6.34 2.54
CA LEU A 182 3.45 6.02 1.22
C LEU A 182 3.75 4.56 0.90
N ASN A 183 2.81 3.86 0.28
CA ASN A 183 3.01 2.51 -0.21
C ASN A 183 2.80 2.50 -1.73
N PHE A 184 3.85 2.21 -2.46
CA PHE A 184 3.86 2.21 -3.93
C PHE A 184 3.40 0.88 -4.53
N GLY A 185 2.92 -0.06 -3.67
CA GLY A 185 2.41 -1.34 -4.11
C GLY A 185 3.49 -2.28 -4.64
N GLY A 186 3.04 -3.22 -5.43
CA GLY A 186 3.86 -4.22 -6.10
C GLY A 186 3.71 -4.17 -7.62
N GLY A 187 3.94 -5.32 -8.26
CA GLY A 187 3.91 -5.44 -9.72
C GLY A 187 5.21 -5.00 -10.39
N HIS A 188 6.27 -4.86 -9.59
CA HIS A 188 7.62 -4.57 -10.07
C HIS A 188 8.37 -5.86 -10.36
N HIS A 189 9.01 -5.96 -11.49
CA HIS A 189 9.96 -7.04 -11.79
C HIS A 189 11.39 -6.70 -11.35
N ILE A 190 11.57 -6.43 -10.06
CA ILE A 190 12.83 -5.91 -9.48
C ILE A 190 14.01 -6.86 -9.72
N THR A 191 13.77 -8.17 -9.78
CA THR A 191 14.81 -9.19 -9.99
C THR A 191 15.07 -9.50 -11.46
N ARG A 192 14.26 -8.95 -12.36
CA ARG A 192 14.41 -9.18 -13.81
C ARG A 192 15.73 -8.60 -14.34
N PRO A 193 16.47 -9.34 -15.17
CA PRO A 193 17.65 -8.81 -15.86
C PRO A 193 17.30 -7.53 -16.65
N GLY A 194 18.09 -6.47 -16.43
CA GLY A 194 17.88 -5.18 -17.09
C GLY A 194 16.90 -4.22 -16.39
N TYR A 195 16.31 -4.62 -15.26
CA TYR A 195 15.51 -3.69 -14.45
C TYR A 195 16.39 -2.52 -13.94
N ASP A 196 15.93 -1.29 -14.13
CA ASP A 196 16.66 -0.07 -13.70
C ASP A 196 16.48 0.18 -12.18
N LEU A 197 17.29 -0.51 -11.38
CA LEU A 197 17.30 -0.35 -9.93
C LEU A 197 17.68 1.06 -9.48
N GLU A 198 18.58 1.74 -10.22
CA GLU A 198 18.99 3.09 -9.88
C GLU A 198 17.83 4.09 -10.03
N LYS A 199 17.03 3.92 -11.08
CA LYS A 199 15.82 4.72 -11.28
C LYS A 199 14.80 4.51 -10.16
N LEU A 200 14.52 3.25 -9.80
CA LEU A 200 13.66 2.91 -8.67
C LEU A 200 14.13 3.59 -7.39
N ILE A 201 15.43 3.49 -7.08
CA ILE A 201 16.03 4.10 -5.89
C ILE A 201 15.88 5.63 -5.93
N ARG A 202 16.11 6.27 -7.07
CA ARG A 202 15.95 7.73 -7.22
C ARG A 202 14.50 8.16 -6.99
N VAL A 203 13.52 7.46 -7.56
CA VAL A 203 12.09 7.76 -7.35
C VAL A 203 11.74 7.69 -5.87
N ILE A 204 12.11 6.61 -5.20
CA ILE A 204 11.82 6.44 -3.77
C ILE A 204 12.47 7.56 -2.94
N LYS A 205 13.76 7.83 -3.15
CA LYS A 205 14.47 8.88 -2.43
C LYS A 205 13.83 10.24 -2.61
N SER A 206 13.40 10.59 -3.84
CA SER A 206 12.80 11.89 -4.12
C SER A 206 11.53 12.12 -3.29
N PHE A 207 10.69 11.12 -3.10
CA PHE A 207 9.50 11.23 -2.24
C PHE A 207 9.87 11.31 -0.76
N ARG A 208 10.80 10.45 -0.31
CA ARG A 208 11.23 10.45 1.09
C ARG A 208 11.87 11.77 1.51
N GLU A 209 12.73 12.33 0.66
CA GLU A 209 13.42 13.58 0.95
C GLU A 209 12.50 14.80 0.87
N ARG A 210 11.55 14.80 -0.08
CA ARG A 210 10.62 15.93 -0.29
C ARG A 210 9.54 16.02 0.77
N TYR A 211 9.03 14.86 1.21
CA TYR A 211 7.85 14.81 2.07
C TYR A 211 8.13 14.29 3.48
N ASP A 212 9.35 13.87 3.77
CA ASP A 212 9.74 13.25 5.06
C ASP A 212 8.86 12.05 5.44
N VAL A 213 8.59 11.16 4.48
CA VAL A 213 7.71 9.99 4.64
C VAL A 213 8.48 8.68 4.53
N GLU A 214 8.00 7.65 5.20
CA GLU A 214 8.42 6.28 4.93
C GLU A 214 7.83 5.81 3.59
N VAL A 215 8.60 5.03 2.82
CA VAL A 215 8.10 4.42 1.58
C VAL A 215 8.13 2.89 1.69
N TYR A 216 7.00 2.27 1.34
CA TYR A 216 6.84 0.82 1.28
C TYR A 216 6.74 0.34 -0.16
N LEU A 217 7.26 -0.87 -0.42
CA LEU A 217 7.09 -1.64 -1.66
C LEU A 217 6.57 -3.03 -1.32
N GLU A 218 5.76 -3.62 -2.21
CA GLU A 218 5.13 -4.93 -2.05
C GLU A 218 5.45 -5.88 -3.23
N PRO A 219 6.72 -6.16 -3.55
CA PRO A 219 7.03 -7.14 -4.58
C PRO A 219 6.53 -8.53 -4.19
N SER A 220 6.16 -9.33 -5.19
CA SER A 220 5.68 -10.70 -5.04
C SER A 220 6.52 -11.74 -5.79
N GLU A 221 7.68 -11.37 -6.29
CA GLU A 221 8.61 -12.22 -7.02
C GLU A 221 9.91 -12.48 -6.22
#